data_bf47b1d4c4e6181420decde767f7e527
#
_entry.id   bf47b1d4c4e6181420decde767f7e527
#
_cell.length_a   1.000
_cell.length_b   1.000
_cell.length_c   1.000
_cell.angle_alpha   90.00
_cell.angle_beta   90.00
_cell.angle_gamma   90.00
#
_symmetry.space_group_name_H-M   'P 1'
#
loop_
_entity.id
_entity.type
_entity.pdbx_description
1 polymer ?
#
loop_
_entity_poly.entity_id
_entity_poly.type
_entity_poly.pdbx_seq_one_letter_code
_entity_poly.pdbx_strand_id
1 'polypeptide(L)'
;MTVPEELHYTAEHEWVAISGSTALVGITDHAQNALGDVVYVSVPAPGTKVTAGEPCGEVESTKSVSDLYCPVDGAVTDVNPEVDENPGLINSDPYGAGWLFKVALSAADGELPPGLLSAAEYEDLIKDDA
;
A
#
# COMPACT_ATOMS: atom_id res chain seq x y z
N MET A 1 1.44 17.23 -2.96
CA MET A 1 1.20 15.79 -2.86
C MET A 1 0.69 15.45 -1.48
N THR A 2 -0.33 14.62 -1.39
CA THR A 2 -1.03 14.35 -0.13
C THR A 2 -0.35 13.23 0.67
N VAL A 3 -0.12 13.48 1.96
CA VAL A 3 0.42 12.48 2.90
C VAL A 3 -0.45 12.56 4.16
N PRO A 4 -1.52 11.74 4.24
CA PRO A 4 -2.41 11.76 5.40
C PRO A 4 -1.68 11.45 6.70
N GLU A 5 -1.92 12.23 7.73
CA GLU A 5 -1.24 12.12 9.02
C GLU A 5 -1.63 10.88 9.83
N GLU A 6 -2.84 10.36 9.62
CA GLU A 6 -3.36 9.23 10.35
C GLU A 6 -2.87 7.88 9.85
N LEU A 7 -2.16 7.86 8.70
CA LEU A 7 -1.65 6.63 8.11
C LEU A 7 -0.19 6.40 8.49
N HIS A 8 0.27 5.18 8.22
CA HIS A 8 1.67 4.80 8.33
C HIS A 8 2.19 4.45 6.96
N TYR A 9 3.51 4.50 6.76
CA TYR A 9 4.11 4.41 5.43
C TYR A 9 5.33 3.51 5.43
N THR A 10 5.75 3.09 4.22
CA THR A 10 7.00 2.37 4.03
C THR A 10 7.92 3.15 3.09
N ALA A 11 9.21 2.82 3.11
CA ALA A 11 10.18 3.39 2.17
C ALA A 11 9.91 2.98 0.72
N GLU A 12 9.09 1.96 0.53
CA GLU A 12 8.69 1.47 -0.79
C GLU A 12 7.42 2.15 -1.32
N HIS A 13 6.94 3.18 -0.60
CA HIS A 13 5.79 4.00 -1.00
C HIS A 13 4.44 3.27 -0.93
N GLU A 14 4.28 2.41 0.08
CA GLU A 14 2.96 1.88 0.44
C GLU A 14 2.46 2.60 1.68
N TRP A 15 1.14 2.72 1.80
CA TRP A 15 0.51 3.24 3.01
C TRP A 15 -0.25 2.13 3.72
N VAL A 16 -0.40 2.28 5.03
CA VAL A 16 -1.08 1.32 5.89
C VAL A 16 -2.02 2.05 6.82
N ALA A 17 -3.28 1.63 6.85
CA ALA A 17 -4.26 2.09 7.82
C ALA A 17 -4.54 0.95 8.79
N ILE A 18 -4.15 1.13 10.05
CA ILE A 18 -4.30 0.11 11.09
C ILE A 18 -5.62 0.33 11.83
N SER A 19 -6.40 -0.75 11.95
CA SER A 19 -7.63 -0.75 12.73
C SER A 19 -7.70 -2.06 13.50
N GLY A 20 -7.44 -2.01 14.81
CA GLY A 20 -7.34 -3.23 15.62
C GLY A 20 -6.22 -4.13 15.11
N SER A 21 -6.57 -5.34 14.74
CA SER A 21 -5.62 -6.32 14.20
C SER A 21 -5.65 -6.41 12.67
N THR A 22 -6.26 -5.42 12.01
CA THR A 22 -6.37 -5.39 10.55
C THR A 22 -5.63 -4.21 9.97
N ALA A 23 -4.94 -4.42 8.85
CA ALA A 23 -4.26 -3.37 8.10
C ALA A 23 -4.86 -3.26 6.72
N LEU A 24 -5.23 -2.06 6.31
CA LEU A 24 -5.64 -1.73 4.95
C LEU A 24 -4.42 -1.19 4.23
N VAL A 25 -4.11 -1.71 3.06
CA VAL A 25 -2.87 -1.39 2.34
C VAL A 25 -3.15 -0.80 0.96
N GLY A 26 -2.38 0.21 0.59
CA GLY A 26 -2.42 0.78 -0.74
C GLY A 26 -1.08 1.43 -1.08
N ILE A 27 -0.99 2.07 -2.23
CA ILE A 27 0.20 2.85 -2.60
C ILE A 27 -0.08 4.34 -2.43
N THR A 28 0.97 5.10 -2.15
CA THR A 28 0.82 6.53 -1.84
C THR A 28 0.56 7.37 -3.10
N ASP A 29 0.13 8.61 -2.87
CA ASP A 29 -0.03 9.59 -3.93
C ASP A 29 1.29 9.81 -4.68
N HIS A 30 2.41 9.85 -3.94
CA HIS A 30 3.75 9.95 -4.53
C HIS A 30 4.02 8.78 -5.48
N ALA A 31 3.68 7.56 -5.05
CA ALA A 31 3.90 6.35 -5.86
C ALA A 31 3.09 6.38 -7.16
N GLN A 32 1.79 6.70 -7.08
CA GLN A 32 0.94 6.72 -8.27
C GLN A 32 1.38 7.83 -9.23
N ASN A 33 1.82 8.96 -8.70
CA ASN A 33 2.29 10.07 -9.53
C ASN A 33 3.56 9.69 -10.29
N ALA A 34 4.48 8.99 -9.63
CA ALA A 34 5.72 8.53 -10.25
C ALA A 34 5.47 7.45 -11.31
N LEU A 35 4.50 6.57 -11.07
CA LEU A 35 4.15 5.51 -12.01
C LEU A 35 3.42 6.03 -13.25
N GLY A 36 2.57 7.04 -13.10
CA GLY A 36 1.67 7.47 -14.16
C GLY A 36 0.41 6.62 -14.17
N ASP A 37 -0.29 6.58 -15.30
CA ASP A 37 -1.58 5.88 -15.39
C ASP A 37 -1.45 4.38 -15.14
N VAL A 38 -2.07 3.90 -14.07
CA VAL A 38 -2.06 2.49 -13.72
C VAL A 38 -3.05 1.74 -14.61
N VAL A 39 -2.58 0.67 -15.26
CA VAL A 39 -3.37 -0.11 -16.20
C VAL A 39 -3.66 -1.52 -15.71
N TYR A 40 -2.88 -2.01 -14.74
CA TYR A 40 -3.08 -3.34 -14.17
C TYR A 40 -2.45 -3.42 -12.78
N VAL A 41 -3.08 -4.17 -11.89
CA VAL A 41 -2.54 -4.43 -10.57
C VAL A 41 -2.74 -5.91 -10.23
N SER A 42 -1.70 -6.53 -9.67
CA SER A 42 -1.76 -7.89 -9.17
C SER A 42 -1.54 -7.84 -7.66
N VAL A 43 -2.47 -8.36 -6.89
CA VAL A 43 -2.41 -8.37 -5.42
C VAL A 43 -2.48 -9.81 -4.92
N PRO A 44 -1.97 -10.08 -3.70
CA PRO A 44 -2.05 -11.44 -3.15
C PRO A 44 -3.50 -11.84 -2.87
N ALA A 45 -3.83 -13.08 -3.15
CA ALA A 45 -5.18 -13.60 -2.95
C ALA A 45 -5.51 -13.74 -1.44
N PRO A 46 -6.80 -13.69 -1.06
CA PRO A 46 -7.20 -13.95 0.32
C PRO A 46 -6.67 -15.30 0.78
N GLY A 47 -6.17 -15.36 2.01
CA GLY A 47 -5.56 -16.54 2.58
C GLY A 47 -4.05 -16.62 2.40
N THR A 48 -3.46 -15.75 1.57
CA THR A 48 -2.02 -15.72 1.35
C THR A 48 -1.31 -15.14 2.58
N LYS A 49 -0.27 -15.81 3.04
CA LYS A 49 0.60 -15.25 4.09
C LYS A 49 1.58 -14.28 3.45
N VAL A 50 1.75 -13.14 4.09
CA VAL A 50 2.64 -12.09 3.60
C VAL A 50 3.65 -11.70 4.68
N THR A 51 4.82 -11.27 4.24
CA THR A 51 5.92 -10.88 5.13
C THR A 51 6.37 -9.46 4.76
N ALA A 52 6.52 -8.62 5.77
CA ALA A 52 6.96 -7.24 5.57
C ALA A 52 8.28 -7.19 4.81
N GLY A 53 8.34 -6.33 3.80
CA GLY A 53 9.54 -6.14 2.97
C GLY A 53 9.67 -7.11 1.81
N GLU A 54 8.77 -8.09 1.68
CA GLU A 54 8.82 -9.04 0.58
C GLU A 54 7.86 -8.66 -0.53
N PRO A 55 8.22 -8.92 -1.80
CA PRO A 55 7.29 -8.66 -2.91
C PRO A 55 6.05 -9.54 -2.79
N CYS A 56 4.88 -8.94 -2.94
CA CYS A 56 3.61 -9.67 -2.86
C CYS A 56 2.71 -9.43 -4.07
N GLY A 57 3.10 -8.55 -4.98
CA GLY A 57 2.32 -8.27 -6.18
C GLY A 57 3.04 -7.29 -7.07
N GLU A 58 2.31 -6.73 -8.02
CA GLU A 58 2.86 -5.78 -8.99
C GLU A 58 1.83 -4.72 -9.35
N VAL A 59 2.31 -3.52 -9.67
CA VAL A 59 1.49 -2.46 -10.22
C VAL A 59 2.08 -2.09 -11.58
N GLU A 60 1.28 -2.22 -12.63
CA GLU A 60 1.71 -1.93 -13.98
C GLU A 60 1.09 -0.62 -14.46
N SER A 61 1.93 0.26 -14.99
CA SER A 61 1.48 1.52 -15.57
C SER A 61 1.82 1.55 -17.05
N THR A 62 1.42 2.62 -17.72
CA THR A 62 1.76 2.84 -19.13
C THR A 62 3.27 3.01 -19.34
N LYS A 63 4.02 3.32 -18.29
CA LYS A 63 5.47 3.57 -18.37
C LYS A 63 6.33 2.42 -17.84
N SER A 64 5.87 1.69 -16.84
CA SER A 64 6.71 0.71 -16.15
C SER A 64 5.90 -0.28 -15.34
N VAL A 65 6.59 -1.32 -14.85
CA VAL A 65 6.03 -2.29 -13.91
C VAL A 65 6.83 -2.16 -12.62
N SER A 66 6.14 -2.05 -11.50
CA SER A 66 6.77 -1.91 -10.19
C SER A 66 6.32 -3.03 -9.26
N ASP A 67 7.24 -3.61 -8.50
CA ASP A 67 6.89 -4.59 -7.48
C ASP A 67 6.13 -3.91 -6.35
N LEU A 68 5.14 -4.63 -5.83
CA LEU A 68 4.40 -4.22 -4.65
C LEU A 68 4.96 -5.01 -3.46
N TYR A 69 5.54 -4.30 -2.49
CA TYR A 69 6.10 -4.92 -1.30
C TYR A 69 5.08 -4.89 -0.18
N CYS A 70 4.97 -5.97 0.57
CA CYS A 70 4.03 -6.00 1.68
C CYS A 70 4.60 -5.18 2.85
N PRO A 71 3.82 -4.27 3.43
CA PRO A 71 4.33 -3.43 4.52
C PRO A 71 4.25 -4.09 5.90
N VAL A 72 3.54 -5.20 6.03
CA VAL A 72 3.27 -5.83 7.32
C VAL A 72 3.28 -7.36 7.21
N ASP A 73 3.47 -8.02 8.36
CA ASP A 73 3.35 -9.48 8.44
C ASP A 73 1.91 -9.87 8.76
N GLY A 74 1.41 -10.89 8.10
CA GLY A 74 0.09 -11.40 8.38
C GLY A 74 -0.46 -12.27 7.26
N ALA A 75 -1.78 -12.33 7.17
CA ALA A 75 -2.46 -13.06 6.11
C ALA A 75 -3.50 -12.16 5.45
N VAL A 76 -3.54 -12.20 4.13
CA VAL A 76 -4.50 -11.39 3.36
C VAL A 76 -5.91 -11.91 3.63
N THR A 77 -6.83 -11.00 3.96
CA THR A 77 -8.23 -11.33 4.23
C THR A 77 -9.13 -10.91 3.08
N ASP A 78 -8.85 -9.77 2.48
CA ASP A 78 -9.68 -9.19 1.42
C ASP A 78 -8.81 -8.53 0.36
N VAL A 79 -9.32 -8.49 -0.85
CA VAL A 79 -8.73 -7.72 -1.95
C VAL A 79 -9.81 -6.79 -2.50
N ASN A 80 -9.38 -5.67 -3.07
CA ASN A 80 -10.31 -4.68 -3.62
C ASN A 80 -10.70 -5.05 -5.05
N PRO A 81 -11.93 -5.52 -5.27
CA PRO A 81 -12.34 -5.91 -6.63
C PRO A 81 -12.46 -4.72 -7.58
N GLU A 82 -12.67 -3.52 -7.05
CA GLU A 82 -12.85 -2.33 -7.88
C GLU A 82 -11.58 -1.92 -8.61
N VAL A 83 -10.40 -2.11 -8.00
CA VAL A 83 -9.13 -1.78 -8.68
C VAL A 83 -8.78 -2.80 -9.76
N ASP A 84 -9.31 -4.00 -9.65
CA ASP A 84 -9.14 -5.03 -10.68
C ASP A 84 -9.91 -4.63 -11.95
N GLU A 85 -11.12 -4.13 -11.79
CA GLU A 85 -11.97 -3.67 -12.89
C GLU A 85 -11.56 -2.28 -13.39
N ASN A 86 -11.11 -1.42 -12.48
CA ASN A 86 -10.76 -0.04 -12.80
C ASN A 86 -9.45 0.36 -12.11
N PRO A 87 -8.30 -0.04 -12.66
CA PRO A 87 -7.01 0.30 -12.05
C PRO A 87 -6.75 1.79 -11.89
N GLY A 88 -7.43 2.62 -12.68
CA GLY A 88 -7.32 4.07 -12.59
C GLY A 88 -7.75 4.65 -11.24
N LEU A 89 -8.49 3.89 -10.43
CA LEU A 89 -8.84 4.31 -9.07
C LEU A 89 -7.59 4.53 -8.21
N ILE A 90 -6.53 3.80 -8.48
CA ILE A 90 -5.26 3.96 -7.77
C ILE A 90 -4.70 5.36 -8.03
N ASN A 91 -4.90 5.89 -9.22
CA ASN A 91 -4.46 7.25 -9.56
C ASN A 91 -5.40 8.31 -9.00
N SER A 92 -6.71 8.09 -9.12
CA SER A 92 -7.70 9.11 -8.76
C SER A 92 -7.96 9.20 -7.27
N ASP A 93 -7.83 8.08 -6.53
CA ASP A 93 -8.15 8.06 -5.10
C ASP A 93 -7.27 7.01 -4.38
N PRO A 94 -5.95 7.23 -4.32
CA PRO A 94 -5.02 6.22 -3.78
C PRO A 94 -5.23 5.90 -2.31
N TYR A 95 -5.77 6.84 -1.53
CA TYR A 95 -6.00 6.63 -0.09
C TYR A 95 -7.44 6.22 0.24
N GLY A 96 -8.31 6.14 -0.74
CA GLY A 96 -9.71 5.78 -0.56
C GLY A 96 -10.10 4.59 -1.42
N ALA A 97 -10.88 4.83 -2.48
CA ALA A 97 -11.40 3.76 -3.34
C ALA A 97 -10.29 2.92 -3.99
N GLY A 98 -9.07 3.44 -4.08
CA GLY A 98 -7.92 2.77 -4.68
C GLY A 98 -7.12 1.88 -3.73
N TRP A 99 -7.64 1.53 -2.56
CA TRP A 99 -6.95 0.59 -1.67
C TRP A 99 -6.76 -0.77 -2.37
N LEU A 100 -5.73 -1.51 -1.97
CA LEU A 100 -5.34 -2.74 -2.67
C LEU A 100 -5.80 -4.01 -1.97
N PHE A 101 -5.44 -4.18 -0.69
CA PHE A 101 -5.82 -5.39 0.04
C PHE A 101 -5.81 -5.15 1.55
N LYS A 102 -6.42 -6.07 2.29
CA LYS A 102 -6.44 -6.05 3.76
C LYS A 102 -5.68 -7.25 4.30
N VAL A 103 -4.99 -7.04 5.42
CA VAL A 103 -4.18 -8.06 6.08
C VAL A 103 -4.63 -8.21 7.53
N ALA A 104 -4.82 -9.45 7.96
CA ALA A 104 -4.97 -9.76 9.39
C ALA A 104 -3.56 -9.81 9.95
N LEU A 105 -3.23 -8.88 10.85
CA LEU A 105 -1.87 -8.72 11.36
C LEU A 105 -1.46 -9.89 12.26
N SER A 106 -0.19 -10.27 12.16
CA SER A 106 0.42 -11.25 13.06
C SER A 106 0.75 -10.62 14.42
N ALA A 107 0.92 -9.29 14.45
CA ALA A 107 1.23 -8.56 15.69
C ALA A 107 0.02 -8.52 16.61
N ALA A 108 0.26 -8.31 17.90
CA ALA A 108 -0.81 -8.16 18.88
C ALA A 108 -1.68 -6.95 18.55
N ASP A 109 -2.96 -7.05 18.91
CA ASP A 109 -3.93 -5.99 18.70
C ASP A 109 -3.45 -4.67 19.30
N GLY A 110 -3.48 -3.61 18.50
CA GLY A 110 -3.04 -2.27 18.92
C GLY A 110 -1.54 -2.03 18.84
N GLU A 111 -0.75 -3.04 18.49
CA GLU A 111 0.68 -2.93 18.31
C GLU A 111 0.99 -2.54 16.87
N LEU A 112 1.86 -1.52 16.68
CA LEU A 112 2.30 -1.16 15.34
C LEU A 112 3.36 -2.15 14.85
N PRO A 113 3.23 -2.66 13.62
CA PRO A 113 4.30 -3.47 13.03
C PRO A 113 5.60 -2.68 12.94
N PRO A 114 6.75 -3.33 13.13
CA PRO A 114 8.04 -2.63 13.04
C PRO A 114 8.34 -2.18 11.61
N GLY A 115 9.12 -1.12 11.49
CA GLY A 115 9.58 -0.62 10.19
C GLY A 115 8.66 0.36 9.50
N LEU A 116 7.50 0.65 10.08
CA LEU A 116 6.59 1.64 9.49
C LEU A 116 7.03 3.05 9.83
N LEU A 117 6.84 3.95 8.87
CA LEU A 117 7.16 5.36 9.01
C LEU A 117 5.92 6.15 9.37
N SER A 118 6.09 7.23 10.13
CA SER A 118 5.02 8.20 10.34
C SER A 118 4.86 9.06 9.09
N ALA A 119 3.80 9.84 9.02
CA ALA A 119 3.59 10.77 7.90
C ALA A 119 4.76 11.75 7.79
N ALA A 120 5.24 12.29 8.92
CA ALA A 120 6.36 13.24 8.93
C ALA A 120 7.65 12.60 8.42
N GLU A 121 7.92 11.36 8.85
CA GLU A 121 9.10 10.63 8.39
C GLU A 121 9.04 10.32 6.90
N TYR A 122 7.85 9.97 6.43
CA TYR A 122 7.65 9.68 5.01
C TYR A 122 7.78 10.96 4.17
N GLU A 123 7.25 12.08 4.64
CA GLU A 123 7.39 13.36 3.94
C GLU A 123 8.85 13.75 3.78
N ASP A 124 9.66 13.51 4.81
CA ASP A 124 11.11 13.76 4.73
C ASP A 124 11.77 12.86 3.68
N LEU A 125 11.33 11.62 3.59
CA LEU A 125 11.87 10.67 2.62
C LEU A 125 11.60 11.12 1.18
N ILE A 126 10.35 11.47 0.86
CA ILE A 126 9.96 11.84 -0.50
C ILE A 126 10.39 13.25 -0.88
N LYS A 127 10.71 14.08 0.08
CA LYS A 127 11.19 15.43 -0.14
C LYS A 127 12.46 15.45 -1.00
N ASP A 128 13.32 14.45 -0.80
CA ASP A 128 14.57 14.31 -1.54
C ASP A 128 14.36 13.77 -2.95
N ASP A 129 13.20 13.18 -3.20
CA ASP A 129 12.84 12.61 -4.51
C ASP A 129 12.15 13.61 -5.43
N ALA A 130 11.89 14.82 -4.94
CA ALA A 130 11.14 15.83 -5.66
C ALA A 130 11.89 16.36 -6.90
#